data_20b8c7f5cb468d2c3e80c8266eea3637
#
_entry.id   20b8c7f5cb468d2c3e80c8266eea3637
#
_cell.length_a   1.000
_cell.length_b   1.000
_cell.length_c   1.000
_cell.angle_alpha   90.00
_cell.angle_beta   90.00
_cell.angle_gamma   90.00
#
_symmetry.space_group_name_H-M   'P 1'
#
loop_
_entity.id
_entity.type
_entity.pdbx_description
1 polymer ?
#
loop_
_entity_poly.entity_id
_entity_poly.type
_entity_poly.pdbx_seq_one_letter_code
_entity_poly.pdbx_strand_id
1 'polypeptide(L)'
;MNASPQPAKTVLVVDDEQDIRDLVRFRLEHDGYRVITATDGEAALSLARAERPDLCVLDVMMPKLSGLEVLAELRHDPATSAMRVILLTARGQDADVDRGFELGAHDYMTKPFSPKELRRRVNAQLAHT
;
A
#
# COMPACT_ATOMS: atom_id res chain seq x y z
N MET A 1 6.44 5.87 33.38
CA MET A 1 6.09 5.99 32.67
C MET A 1 5.53 5.98 31.84
N ASN A 2 5.15 6.09 31.84
CA ASN A 2 4.71 5.72 30.64
C ASN A 2 4.59 6.79 29.65
N ALA A 3 5.32 6.77 28.57
CA ALA A 3 5.12 7.63 27.44
C ALA A 3 3.68 7.47 26.95
N SER A 4 3.08 8.50 26.39
CA SER A 4 1.79 8.38 25.72
C SER A 4 1.91 7.35 24.57
N PRO A 5 0.87 6.56 24.30
CA PRO A 5 0.90 5.66 23.18
C PRO A 5 1.15 6.43 21.88
N GLN A 6 1.99 5.89 21.02
CA GLN A 6 2.19 6.46 19.70
C GLN A 6 0.90 6.30 18.89
N PRO A 7 0.51 7.29 18.08
CA PRO A 7 -0.59 7.10 17.15
C PRO A 7 -0.35 5.91 16.25
N ALA A 8 -1.40 5.17 15.95
CA ALA A 8 -1.29 4.05 15.04
C ALA A 8 -0.87 4.54 13.66
N LYS A 9 0.05 3.82 13.02
CA LYS A 9 0.40 4.07 11.62
C LYS A 9 -0.80 3.74 10.75
N THR A 10 -0.98 4.49 9.68
CA THR A 10 -2.10 4.33 8.76
C THR A 10 -1.62 3.69 7.47
N VAL A 11 -2.32 2.65 7.05
CA VAL A 11 -2.05 1.92 5.80
C VAL A 11 -3.26 2.06 4.87
N LEU A 12 -3.01 2.53 3.66
CA LEU A 12 -4.01 2.58 2.59
C LEU A 12 -3.88 1.31 1.77
N VAL A 13 -4.97 0.56 1.62
CA VAL A 13 -5.00 -0.67 0.83
C VAL A 13 -5.84 -0.41 -0.42
N VAL A 14 -5.23 -0.60 -1.59
CA VAL A 14 -5.88 -0.33 -2.87
C VAL A 14 -5.89 -1.61 -3.69
N ASP A 15 -7.08 -2.18 -3.87
CA ASP A 15 -7.27 -3.38 -4.67
C ASP A 15 -8.74 -3.42 -5.08
N ASP A 16 -9.03 -3.82 -6.31
CA ASP A 16 -10.41 -3.93 -6.79
C ASP A 16 -11.10 -5.21 -6.30
N GLU A 17 -10.34 -6.17 -5.75
CA GLU A 17 -10.88 -7.40 -5.20
C GLU A 17 -11.22 -7.23 -3.72
N GLN A 18 -12.50 -7.39 -3.38
CA GLN A 18 -12.95 -7.24 -2.00
C GLN A 18 -12.27 -8.21 -1.05
N ASP A 19 -12.08 -9.46 -1.48
CA ASP A 19 -11.46 -10.48 -0.63
C ASP A 19 -10.04 -10.09 -0.22
N ILE A 20 -9.30 -9.48 -1.13
CA ILE A 20 -7.94 -9.01 -0.84
C ILE A 20 -7.99 -7.84 0.13
N ARG A 21 -8.87 -6.87 -0.11
CA ARG A 21 -9.01 -5.73 0.81
C ARG A 21 -9.36 -6.20 2.22
N ASP A 22 -10.30 -7.13 2.33
CA ASP A 22 -10.75 -7.64 3.63
C ASP A 22 -9.64 -8.42 4.34
N LEU A 23 -8.91 -9.26 3.61
CA LEU A 23 -7.79 -10.03 4.17
C LEU A 23 -6.70 -9.10 4.71
N VAL A 24 -6.29 -8.13 3.91
CA VAL A 24 -5.22 -7.21 4.29
C VAL A 24 -5.68 -6.35 5.47
N ARG A 25 -6.90 -5.82 5.40
CA ARG A 25 -7.46 -5.00 6.46
C ARG A 25 -7.53 -5.76 7.79
N PHE A 26 -8.09 -6.97 7.76
CA PHE A 26 -8.23 -7.79 8.96
C PHE A 26 -6.86 -8.02 9.61
N ARG A 27 -5.88 -8.42 8.80
CA ARG A 27 -4.56 -8.73 9.34
C ARG A 27 -3.87 -7.50 9.91
N LEU A 28 -3.88 -6.40 9.19
CA LEU A 28 -3.17 -5.20 9.62
C LEU A 28 -3.85 -4.53 10.80
N GLU A 29 -5.19 -4.54 10.87
CA GLU A 29 -5.89 -4.02 12.03
C GLU A 29 -5.59 -4.87 13.28
N HIS A 30 -5.49 -6.19 13.10
CA HIS A 30 -5.10 -7.08 14.18
C HIS A 30 -3.70 -6.74 14.71
N ASP A 31 -2.81 -6.30 13.83
CA ASP A 31 -1.44 -5.94 14.17
C ASP A 31 -1.32 -4.50 14.72
N GLY A 32 -2.44 -3.79 14.86
CA GLY A 32 -2.47 -2.46 15.47
C GLY A 32 -2.41 -1.29 14.48
N TYR A 33 -2.46 -1.53 13.18
CA TYR A 33 -2.49 -0.47 12.18
C TYR A 33 -3.90 0.07 11.97
N ARG A 34 -3.99 1.36 11.65
CA ARG A 34 -5.23 1.93 11.15
C ARG A 34 -5.26 1.66 9.63
N VAL A 35 -6.35 1.10 9.13
CA VAL A 35 -6.44 0.72 7.72
C VAL A 35 -7.57 1.47 7.04
N ILE A 36 -7.26 2.10 5.91
CA ILE A 36 -8.25 2.69 5.01
C ILE A 36 -8.14 1.98 3.66
N THR A 37 -9.23 1.86 2.95
CA THR A 37 -9.28 1.08 1.71
C THR A 37 -9.82 1.90 0.55
N ALA A 38 -9.36 1.56 -0.66
CA ALA A 38 -9.87 2.13 -1.90
C ALA A 38 -10.04 1.00 -2.92
N THR A 39 -11.05 1.12 -3.77
CA THR A 39 -11.38 0.09 -4.76
C THR A 39 -10.81 0.37 -6.14
N ASP A 40 -10.33 1.59 -6.37
CA ASP A 40 -9.77 2.00 -7.66
C ASP A 40 -8.75 3.11 -7.47
N GLY A 41 -8.08 3.48 -8.57
CA GLY A 41 -6.98 4.44 -8.52
C GLY A 41 -7.40 5.86 -8.17
N GLU A 42 -8.56 6.30 -8.64
CA GLU A 42 -9.04 7.65 -8.33
C GLU A 42 -9.35 7.79 -6.85
N ALA A 43 -10.06 6.81 -6.28
CA ALA A 43 -10.34 6.79 -4.86
C ALA A 43 -9.05 6.74 -4.05
N ALA A 44 -8.06 5.96 -4.52
CA ALA A 44 -6.77 5.86 -3.86
C ALA A 44 -6.06 7.22 -3.80
N LEU A 45 -6.03 7.95 -4.91
CA LEU A 45 -5.38 9.26 -4.95
C LEU A 45 -6.08 10.27 -4.04
N SER A 46 -7.41 10.28 -4.03
CA SER A 46 -8.18 11.16 -3.16
C SER A 46 -7.91 10.87 -1.68
N LEU A 47 -7.93 9.59 -1.30
CA LEU A 47 -7.66 9.19 0.08
C LEU A 47 -6.22 9.47 0.49
N ALA A 48 -5.27 9.22 -0.41
CA ALA A 48 -3.87 9.46 -0.10
C ALA A 48 -3.61 10.94 0.19
N ARG A 49 -4.21 11.83 -0.59
CA ARG A 49 -4.08 13.27 -0.38
C ARG A 49 -4.77 13.74 0.90
N ALA A 50 -5.95 13.20 1.18
CA ALA A 50 -6.75 13.61 2.32
C ALA A 50 -6.19 13.06 3.64
N GLU A 51 -5.83 11.79 3.66
CA GLU A 51 -5.46 11.09 4.89
C GLU A 51 -3.96 10.97 5.11
N ARG A 52 -3.17 11.14 4.07
CA ARG A 52 -1.69 11.03 4.11
C ARG A 52 -1.22 9.79 4.87
N PRO A 53 -1.58 8.60 4.40
CA PRO A 53 -1.19 7.36 5.08
C PRO A 53 0.33 7.19 5.08
N ASP A 54 0.82 6.40 6.01
CA ASP A 54 2.26 6.11 6.11
C ASP A 54 2.72 5.13 5.04
N LEU A 55 1.81 4.24 4.60
CA LEU A 55 2.09 3.19 3.63
C LEU A 55 0.87 2.97 2.74
N CYS A 56 1.12 2.68 1.48
CA CYS A 56 0.10 2.22 0.54
C CYS A 56 0.45 0.82 0.06
N VAL A 57 -0.48 -0.12 0.20
CA VAL A 57 -0.42 -1.45 -0.41
C VAL A 57 -1.27 -1.36 -1.67
N LEU A 58 -0.66 -1.47 -2.83
CA LEU A 58 -1.22 -1.01 -4.09
C LEU A 58 -1.19 -2.09 -5.16
N ASP A 59 -2.37 -2.54 -5.58
CA ASP A 59 -2.51 -3.51 -6.66
C ASP A 59 -2.07 -2.88 -7.99
N VAL A 60 -1.23 -3.56 -8.74
CA VAL A 60 -0.78 -3.10 -10.06
C VAL A 60 -1.90 -3.21 -11.10
N MET A 61 -2.64 -4.32 -11.06
CA MET A 61 -3.64 -4.63 -12.10
C MET A 61 -5.03 -4.19 -11.68
N MET A 62 -5.37 -2.96 -12.02
CA MET A 62 -6.72 -2.42 -11.79
C MET A 62 -7.28 -1.83 -13.08
N PRO A 63 -8.60 -1.86 -13.26
CA PRO A 63 -9.20 -1.22 -14.42
C PRO A 63 -9.06 0.30 -14.36
N LYS A 64 -9.10 0.95 -15.51
CA LYS A 64 -9.03 2.41 -15.68
C LYS A 64 -7.64 2.94 -15.36
N LEU A 65 -7.33 3.13 -14.08
CA LEU A 65 -6.05 3.66 -13.63
C LEU A 65 -5.27 2.53 -12.95
N SER A 66 -4.17 2.11 -13.55
CA SER A 66 -3.34 1.02 -13.01
C SER A 66 -2.59 1.47 -11.74
N GLY A 67 -2.12 0.50 -10.96
CA GLY A 67 -1.31 0.80 -9.78
C GLY A 67 -0.04 1.55 -10.13
N LEU A 68 0.57 1.27 -11.28
CA LEU A 68 1.77 2.02 -11.69
C LEU A 68 1.46 3.48 -11.99
N GLU A 69 0.31 3.75 -12.59
CA GLU A 69 -0.12 5.12 -12.83
C GLU A 69 -0.43 5.84 -11.52
N VAL A 70 -1.06 5.15 -10.57
CA VAL A 70 -1.30 5.71 -9.24
C VAL A 70 0.02 6.04 -8.55
N LEU A 71 0.99 5.13 -8.62
CA LEU A 71 2.30 5.34 -8.01
C LEU A 71 2.99 6.58 -8.61
N ALA A 72 2.96 6.72 -9.92
CA ALA A 72 3.55 7.88 -10.58
C ALA A 72 2.92 9.18 -10.07
N GLU A 73 1.59 9.22 -9.95
CA GLU A 73 0.88 10.38 -9.43
C GLU A 73 1.23 10.67 -7.97
N LEU A 74 1.35 9.63 -7.14
CA LEU A 74 1.74 9.79 -5.73
C LEU A 74 3.14 10.42 -5.63
N ARG A 75 4.07 9.99 -6.46
CA ARG A 75 5.45 10.52 -6.44
C ARG A 75 5.54 11.94 -6.97
N HIS A 76 4.65 12.31 -7.86
CA HIS A 76 4.63 13.64 -8.45
C HIS A 76 4.02 14.71 -7.53
N ASP A 77 3.14 14.31 -6.62
CA ASP A 77 2.47 15.21 -5.70
C ASP A 77 3.31 15.39 -4.43
N PRO A 78 3.73 16.61 -4.08
CA PRO A 78 4.54 16.83 -2.87
C PRO A 78 3.88 16.31 -1.59
N ALA A 79 2.55 16.31 -1.52
CA ALA A 79 1.83 15.84 -0.34
C ALA A 79 2.00 14.33 -0.10
N THR A 80 2.29 13.55 -1.16
CA THR A 80 2.35 12.09 -1.09
C THR A 80 3.67 11.52 -1.59
N SER A 81 4.62 12.37 -1.99
CA SER A 81 5.84 11.92 -2.67
C SER A 81 6.74 11.03 -1.82
N ALA A 82 6.65 11.11 -0.51
CA ALA A 82 7.47 10.33 0.41
C ALA A 82 6.75 9.09 0.97
N MET A 83 5.50 8.86 0.58
CA MET A 83 4.72 7.73 1.08
C MET A 83 5.36 6.40 0.70
N ARG A 84 5.45 5.48 1.65
CA ARG A 84 5.94 4.13 1.38
C ARG A 84 4.92 3.39 0.51
N VAL A 85 5.39 2.59 -0.44
CA VAL A 85 4.51 1.83 -1.33
C VAL A 85 5.01 0.40 -1.48
N ILE A 86 4.11 -0.55 -1.22
CA ILE A 86 4.30 -1.97 -1.53
C ILE A 86 3.34 -2.31 -2.67
N LEU A 87 3.87 -2.81 -3.78
CA LEU A 87 3.04 -3.22 -4.92
C LEU A 87 2.53 -4.65 -4.74
N LEU A 88 1.30 -4.89 -5.15
CA LEU A 88 0.75 -6.25 -5.26
C LEU A 88 0.73 -6.62 -6.73
N THR A 89 1.39 -7.73 -7.08
CA THR A 89 1.53 -8.16 -8.46
C THR A 89 1.00 -9.60 -8.64
N ALA A 90 0.69 -9.97 -9.87
CA ALA A 90 0.43 -11.36 -10.20
C ALA A 90 1.72 -12.01 -10.68
N ARG A 91 1.73 -13.35 -10.72
CA ARG A 91 2.88 -14.09 -11.27
C ARG A 91 3.10 -13.71 -12.73
N GLY A 92 4.34 -13.61 -13.12
CA GLY A 92 4.70 -13.30 -14.51
C GLY A 92 4.70 -11.83 -14.84
N GLN A 93 4.58 -10.94 -13.84
CA GLN A 93 4.57 -9.50 -14.05
C GLN A 93 5.91 -8.86 -13.67
N ASP A 94 7.02 -9.48 -14.05
CA ASP A 94 8.36 -9.00 -13.70
C ASP A 94 8.64 -7.60 -14.26
N ALA A 95 8.16 -7.32 -15.46
CA ALA A 95 8.34 -5.99 -16.07
C ALA A 95 7.61 -4.91 -15.26
N ASP A 96 6.44 -5.21 -14.70
CA ASP A 96 5.70 -4.29 -13.86
C ASP A 96 6.43 -4.04 -12.53
N VAL A 97 7.05 -5.08 -11.98
CA VAL A 97 7.85 -4.95 -10.76
C VAL A 97 9.03 -4.01 -11.00
N ASP A 98 9.77 -4.23 -12.09
CA ASP A 98 10.91 -3.38 -12.44
C ASP A 98 10.47 -1.94 -12.64
N ARG A 99 9.38 -1.75 -13.38
CA ARG A 99 8.84 -0.41 -13.61
C ARG A 99 8.39 0.25 -12.30
N GLY A 100 7.78 -0.53 -11.41
CA GLY A 100 7.38 -0.04 -10.10
C GLY A 100 8.55 0.48 -9.28
N PHE A 101 9.66 -0.25 -9.25
CA PHE A 101 10.86 0.23 -8.55
C PHE A 101 11.44 1.48 -9.19
N GLU A 102 11.44 1.56 -10.51
CA GLU A 102 11.87 2.78 -11.21
C GLU A 102 11.00 3.98 -10.83
N LEU A 103 9.70 3.76 -10.61
CA LEU A 103 8.76 4.80 -10.21
C LEU A 103 8.79 5.10 -8.71
N GLY A 104 9.59 4.36 -7.94
CA GLY A 104 9.77 4.65 -6.53
C GLY A 104 9.00 3.76 -5.56
N ALA A 105 8.59 2.56 -5.97
CA ALA A 105 8.06 1.57 -5.04
C ALA A 105 9.17 1.07 -4.11
N HIS A 106 8.80 0.72 -2.89
CA HIS A 106 9.77 0.27 -1.88
C HIS A 106 9.86 -1.25 -1.78
N ASP A 107 8.81 -1.95 -2.16
CA ASP A 107 8.75 -3.40 -2.08
C ASP A 107 7.61 -3.92 -2.95
N TYR A 108 7.47 -5.24 -3.07
CA TYR A 108 6.36 -5.85 -3.77
C TYR A 108 6.02 -7.19 -3.14
N MET A 109 4.78 -7.66 -3.36
CA MET A 109 4.35 -9.02 -3.04
C MET A 109 3.61 -9.59 -4.23
N THR A 110 3.80 -10.87 -4.49
CA THR A 110 3.10 -11.58 -5.55
C THR A 110 1.85 -12.26 -4.99
N LYS A 111 0.72 -12.08 -5.66
CA LYS A 111 -0.51 -12.78 -5.30
C LYS A 111 -0.45 -14.24 -5.81
N PRO A 112 -0.87 -15.22 -5.02
CA PRO A 112 -1.33 -15.09 -3.65
C PRO A 112 -0.17 -14.94 -2.68
N PHE A 113 -0.40 -14.21 -1.60
CA PHE A 113 0.59 -14.01 -0.53
C PHE A 113 0.02 -14.51 0.79
N SER A 114 0.90 -14.86 1.73
CA SER A 114 0.46 -15.28 3.06
C SER A 114 0.27 -14.09 3.97
N PRO A 115 -0.61 -14.18 4.98
CA PRO A 115 -0.72 -13.13 6.01
C PRO A 115 0.61 -12.85 6.71
N LYS A 116 1.43 -13.86 6.89
CA LYS A 116 2.74 -13.73 7.52
C LYS A 116 3.69 -12.88 6.65
N GLU A 117 3.68 -13.11 5.35
CA GLU A 117 4.49 -12.33 4.42
C GLU A 117 4.05 -10.86 4.39
N LEU A 118 2.74 -10.63 4.31
CA LEU A 118 2.16 -9.29 4.36
C LEU A 118 2.64 -8.56 5.61
N ARG A 119 2.47 -9.17 6.77
CA ARG A 119 2.85 -8.59 8.04
C ARG A 119 4.34 -8.23 8.08
N ARG A 120 5.18 -9.16 7.64
CA ARG A 120 6.63 -8.96 7.67
C ARG A 120 7.04 -7.79 6.80
N ARG A 121 6.48 -7.68 5.59
CA ARG A 121 6.83 -6.61 4.66
C ARG A 121 6.30 -5.25 5.10
N VAL A 122 5.08 -5.21 5.60
CA VAL A 122 4.51 -3.96 6.14
C VAL A 122 5.34 -3.48 7.34
N ASN A 123 5.63 -4.37 8.28
CA ASN A 123 6.43 -4.01 9.45
C ASN A 123 7.82 -3.51 9.04
N ALA A 124 8.44 -4.13 8.05
CA ALA A 124 9.76 -3.71 7.57
C ALA A 124 9.73 -2.29 7.02
N GLN A 125 8.69 -1.92 6.28
CA GLN A 125 8.57 -0.58 5.71
C GLN A 125 8.27 0.49 6.76
N LEU A 126 7.61 0.14 7.85
CA LEU A 126 7.19 1.10 8.87
C LEU A 126 8.07 1.12 10.12
N ALA A 127 9.02 0.21 10.22
CA ALA A 127 9.86 0.08 11.41
C ALA A 127 10.77 1.29 11.64
N HIS A 128 11.05 2.06 10.60
CA HIS A 128 12.00 3.17 10.67
C HIS A 128 11.34 4.53 10.45
N THR A 129 10.04 4.60 10.55
CA THR A 129 9.30 5.85 10.35
C THR A 129 8.85 6.49 11.64
#